data_65a062a2c2d356dc6253288eb4786880
#
_entry.id   65a062a2c2d356dc6253288eb4786880
#
_cell.length_a   1.000
_cell.length_b   1.000
_cell.length_c   1.000
_cell.angle_alpha   90.00
_cell.angle_beta   90.00
_cell.angle_gamma   90.00
#
_symmetry.space_group_name_H-M   'P 1'
#
loop_
_entity.id
_entity.type
_entity.pdbx_description
1 polymer ?
#
loop_
_entity_poly.entity_id
_entity_poly.type
_entity_poly.pdbx_seq_one_letter_code
_entity_poly.pdbx_strand_id
1 'polypeptide(L)'
;RMLTLLEAVSRRSIYLVMFAENPTAAAKLIPMLAASPWIASELVSYPVLLDSFIREKYRHLPDKAELSDILRQQLLRVEPNDEEGLLNAFRFFKKTQVLAVAASDVLADRPLMKVSDSLTFIAEVVLEKALQRVFGELVKKHGYPVNAQGEPVSEAHNGFAIIGYGKLGGLEMSYSSDLDLVFIHDIDEEAMTLGEKPISGMKFAARLAQKLMNYLTTQTRDGRVYEIDMRLRPSGQAGMMVVSTHAFELYQMHKAWAWEHQALVRARAICGDSRVMTRFDQIRKEVLCLPRDKDSVRIEVSTCLLYTSD
;
A
#
# COMPACT_ATOMS: atom_id res chain seq x y z
N ARG A 1 4.04 8.92 29.48
CA ARG A 1 3.52 7.94 28.50
C ARG A 1 2.73 6.83 29.17
N MET A 2 3.31 6.11 30.15
CA MET A 2 2.58 5.05 30.90
C MET A 2 1.37 5.62 31.65
N LEU A 3 1.52 6.75 32.35
CA LEU A 3 0.42 7.42 33.03
C LEU A 3 -0.68 7.85 32.06
N THR A 4 -0.32 8.42 30.91
CA THR A 4 -1.29 8.81 29.87
C THR A 4 -2.06 7.61 29.31
N LEU A 5 -1.39 6.46 29.14
CA LEU A 5 -2.05 5.22 28.74
C LEU A 5 -3.00 4.73 29.86
N LEU A 6 -2.55 4.73 31.11
CA LEU A 6 -3.38 4.34 32.24
C LEU A 6 -4.61 5.25 32.38
N GLU A 7 -4.48 6.55 32.19
CA GLU A 7 -5.60 7.49 32.14
C GLU A 7 -6.59 7.17 30.99
N ALA A 8 -6.08 6.86 29.80
CA ALA A 8 -6.92 6.50 28.65
C ALA A 8 -7.71 5.21 28.87
N VAL A 9 -7.13 4.22 29.56
CA VAL A 9 -7.78 2.93 29.83
C VAL A 9 -8.54 2.88 31.16
N SER A 10 -8.31 3.84 32.09
CA SER A 10 -8.89 3.85 33.43
C SER A 10 -10.43 3.86 33.45
N ARG A 11 -11.04 4.45 32.42
CA ARG A 11 -12.51 4.49 32.25
C ARG A 11 -13.10 3.16 31.74
N ARG A 12 -12.25 2.18 31.42
CA ARG A 12 -12.65 0.87 30.89
C ARG A 12 -12.06 -0.22 31.79
N SER A 13 -12.82 -0.65 32.79
CA SER A 13 -12.40 -1.64 33.81
C SER A 13 -11.79 -2.92 33.21
N ILE A 14 -12.22 -3.32 32.02
CA ILE A 14 -11.70 -4.52 31.34
C ILE A 14 -10.18 -4.49 31.14
N TYR A 15 -9.59 -3.33 30.82
CA TYR A 15 -8.13 -3.23 30.64
C TYR A 15 -7.39 -3.28 31.97
N LEU A 16 -7.98 -2.72 33.04
CA LEU A 16 -7.40 -2.78 34.38
C LEU A 16 -7.37 -4.21 34.90
N VAL A 17 -8.49 -4.94 34.76
CA VAL A 17 -8.56 -6.37 35.10
C VAL A 17 -7.55 -7.16 34.29
N MET A 18 -7.48 -6.92 32.99
CA MET A 18 -6.57 -7.59 32.06
C MET A 18 -5.09 -7.39 32.46
N PHE A 19 -4.68 -6.20 32.89
CA PHE A 19 -3.32 -5.94 33.41
C PHE A 19 -3.09 -6.58 34.77
N ALA A 20 -4.12 -6.63 35.64
CA ALA A 20 -4.01 -7.29 36.94
C ALA A 20 -3.84 -8.81 36.78
N GLU A 21 -4.56 -9.41 35.84
CA GLU A 21 -4.46 -10.84 35.53
C GLU A 21 -3.20 -11.21 34.75
N ASN A 22 -2.59 -10.25 34.02
CA ASN A 22 -1.41 -10.46 33.19
C ASN A 22 -0.27 -9.47 33.51
N PRO A 23 0.36 -9.54 34.69
CA PRO A 23 1.40 -8.60 35.09
C PRO A 23 2.65 -8.65 34.17
N THR A 24 2.92 -9.80 33.55
CA THR A 24 4.00 -9.95 32.56
C THR A 24 3.73 -9.14 31.29
N ALA A 25 2.48 -9.04 30.85
CA ALA A 25 2.08 -8.21 29.72
C ALA A 25 2.26 -6.72 30.05
N ALA A 26 1.87 -6.29 31.25
CA ALA A 26 2.10 -4.92 31.70
C ALA A 26 3.60 -4.57 31.73
N ALA A 27 4.46 -5.48 32.20
CA ALA A 27 5.90 -5.28 32.22
C ALA A 27 6.50 -5.14 30.79
N LYS A 28 5.98 -5.84 29.81
CA LYS A 28 6.43 -5.74 28.40
C LYS A 28 5.99 -4.43 27.72
N LEU A 29 4.91 -3.79 28.18
CA LEU A 29 4.52 -2.48 27.67
C LEU A 29 5.54 -1.37 27.98
N ILE A 30 6.24 -1.46 29.10
CA ILE A 30 7.20 -0.44 29.52
C ILE A 30 8.29 -0.21 28.46
N PRO A 31 9.03 -1.23 27.98
CA PRO A 31 10.04 -1.05 26.94
C PRO A 31 9.43 -0.54 25.61
N MET A 32 8.25 -0.96 25.22
CA MET A 32 7.59 -0.46 24.01
C MET A 32 7.26 1.03 24.12
N LEU A 33 6.64 1.46 25.23
CA LEU A 33 6.29 2.86 25.47
C LEU A 33 7.55 3.74 25.62
N ALA A 34 8.65 3.15 26.10
CA ALA A 34 9.95 3.82 26.19
C ALA A 34 10.60 3.96 24.81
N ALA A 35 10.53 2.93 23.98
CA ALA A 35 11.19 2.87 22.68
C ALA A 35 10.63 3.91 21.70
N SER A 36 9.30 4.13 21.68
CA SER A 36 8.68 5.03 20.71
C SER A 36 7.52 5.85 21.26
N PRO A 37 7.56 7.20 21.11
CA PRO A 37 6.41 8.06 21.38
C PRO A 37 5.20 7.70 20.51
N TRP A 38 5.44 7.26 19.27
CA TRP A 38 4.40 6.86 18.34
C TRP A 38 3.63 5.64 18.85
N ILE A 39 4.31 4.60 19.34
CA ILE A 39 3.65 3.41 19.93
C ILE A 39 2.75 3.84 21.10
N ALA A 40 3.26 4.71 21.97
CA ALA A 40 2.48 5.22 23.10
C ALA A 40 1.23 5.96 22.63
N SER A 41 1.34 6.83 21.63
CA SER A 41 0.22 7.58 21.06
C SER A 41 -0.83 6.66 20.42
N GLU A 42 -0.41 5.64 19.66
CA GLU A 42 -1.32 4.68 19.04
C GLU A 42 -2.10 3.86 20.09
N LEU A 43 -1.43 3.38 21.15
CA LEU A 43 -2.08 2.62 22.21
C LEU A 43 -3.04 3.47 23.06
N VAL A 44 -2.74 4.76 23.26
CA VAL A 44 -3.63 5.72 23.94
C VAL A 44 -4.86 5.99 23.08
N SER A 45 -4.68 6.19 21.77
CA SER A 45 -5.76 6.49 20.82
C SER A 45 -6.65 5.26 20.57
N TYR A 46 -6.04 4.08 20.54
CA TYR A 46 -6.71 2.81 20.19
C TYR A 46 -6.39 1.72 21.24
N PRO A 47 -6.97 1.80 22.47
CA PRO A 47 -6.68 0.81 23.53
C PRO A 47 -7.02 -0.63 23.14
N VAL A 48 -7.92 -0.84 22.16
CA VAL A 48 -8.25 -2.17 21.63
C VAL A 48 -7.04 -2.91 21.06
N LEU A 49 -5.99 -2.19 20.64
CA LEU A 49 -4.73 -2.78 20.16
C LEU A 49 -3.97 -3.51 21.28
N LEU A 50 -4.23 -3.20 22.55
CA LEU A 50 -3.65 -3.89 23.71
C LEU A 50 -4.00 -5.38 23.73
N ASP A 51 -5.18 -5.78 23.26
CA ASP A 51 -5.59 -7.18 23.19
C ASP A 51 -4.63 -8.02 22.33
N SER A 52 -4.26 -7.49 21.16
CA SER A 52 -3.28 -8.15 20.27
C SER A 52 -1.89 -8.27 20.89
N PHE A 53 -1.51 -7.29 21.69
CA PHE A 53 -0.24 -7.26 22.40
C PHE A 53 -0.21 -8.28 23.55
N ILE A 54 -1.27 -8.35 24.37
CA ILE A 54 -1.36 -9.25 25.50
C ILE A 54 -1.40 -10.72 25.05
N ARG A 55 -2.06 -11.01 23.94
CA ARG A 55 -2.08 -12.34 23.32
C ARG A 55 -0.76 -12.73 22.64
N GLU A 56 0.28 -11.91 22.77
CA GLU A 56 1.63 -12.13 22.22
C GLU A 56 1.64 -12.41 20.70
N LYS A 57 0.68 -11.86 19.95
CA LYS A 57 0.61 -12.01 18.49
C LYS A 57 1.87 -11.52 17.76
N TYR A 58 2.65 -10.66 18.39
CA TYR A 58 3.93 -10.18 17.87
C TYR A 58 5.02 -11.26 17.78
N ARG A 59 4.86 -12.40 18.46
CA ARG A 59 5.85 -13.51 18.39
C ARG A 59 5.80 -14.20 17.03
N HIS A 60 4.63 -14.29 16.44
CA HIS A 60 4.42 -14.83 15.10
C HIS A 60 3.80 -13.76 14.22
N LEU A 61 4.62 -13.14 13.37
CA LEU A 61 4.11 -12.19 12.38
C LEU A 61 3.53 -12.98 11.20
N PRO A 62 2.31 -12.64 10.79
CA PRO A 62 1.66 -13.32 9.67
C PRO A 62 2.44 -13.14 8.38
N ASP A 63 2.44 -14.14 7.52
CA ASP A 63 2.90 -14.03 6.16
C ASP A 63 1.89 -13.26 5.28
N LYS A 64 2.23 -13.05 3.99
CA LYS A 64 1.38 -12.30 3.08
C LYS A 64 0.00 -12.96 2.87
N ALA A 65 -0.08 -14.28 2.84
CA ALA A 65 -1.33 -15.01 2.65
C ALA A 65 -2.23 -14.90 3.89
N GLU A 66 -1.65 -15.05 5.08
CA GLU A 66 -2.34 -14.87 6.36
C GLU A 66 -2.84 -13.42 6.52
N LEU A 67 -2.01 -12.41 6.16
CA LEU A 67 -2.42 -11.01 6.16
C LEU A 67 -3.61 -10.75 5.22
N SER A 68 -3.57 -11.33 4.02
CA SER A 68 -4.66 -11.23 3.04
C SER A 68 -5.96 -11.83 3.57
N ASP A 69 -5.89 -12.97 4.26
CA ASP A 69 -7.06 -13.61 4.86
C ASP A 69 -7.61 -12.82 6.06
N ILE A 70 -6.74 -12.32 6.92
CA ILE A 70 -7.14 -11.44 8.05
C ILE A 70 -7.90 -10.22 7.53
N LEU A 71 -7.35 -9.51 6.53
CA LEU A 71 -8.01 -8.33 5.99
C LEU A 71 -9.32 -8.71 5.29
N ARG A 72 -9.35 -9.79 4.51
CA ARG A 72 -10.57 -10.31 3.88
C ARG A 72 -11.68 -10.55 4.91
N GLN A 73 -11.37 -11.21 6.01
CA GLN A 73 -12.34 -11.47 7.08
C GLN A 73 -12.85 -10.19 7.75
N GLN A 74 -12.01 -9.17 7.90
CA GLN A 74 -12.43 -7.87 8.42
C GLN A 74 -13.37 -7.16 7.45
N LEU A 75 -13.06 -7.17 6.15
CA LEU A 75 -13.87 -6.53 5.12
C LEU A 75 -15.25 -7.19 4.95
N LEU A 76 -15.36 -8.52 5.15
CA LEU A 76 -16.64 -9.24 5.11
C LEU A 76 -17.61 -8.84 6.22
N ARG A 77 -17.14 -8.20 7.29
CA ARG A 77 -17.98 -7.71 8.40
C ARG A 77 -18.55 -6.31 8.18
N VAL A 78 -18.08 -5.64 7.13
CA VAL A 78 -18.53 -4.29 6.79
C VAL A 78 -19.73 -4.39 5.86
N GLU A 79 -20.76 -3.62 6.16
CA GLU A 79 -21.94 -3.53 5.30
C GLU A 79 -21.58 -3.07 3.88
N PRO A 80 -22.24 -3.59 2.83
CA PRO A 80 -21.85 -3.35 1.44
C PRO A 80 -21.79 -1.88 1.02
N ASN A 81 -22.59 -1.00 1.65
CA ASN A 81 -22.69 0.42 1.32
C ASN A 81 -22.04 1.33 2.39
N ASP A 82 -21.39 0.77 3.39
CA ASP A 82 -20.72 1.52 4.45
C ASP A 82 -19.29 1.84 4.02
N GLU A 83 -19.11 2.94 3.27
CA GLU A 83 -17.80 3.42 2.82
C GLU A 83 -16.90 3.83 4.00
N GLU A 84 -17.46 4.44 5.06
CA GLU A 84 -16.70 4.83 6.25
C GLU A 84 -16.22 3.61 7.02
N GLY A 85 -17.09 2.64 7.26
CA GLY A 85 -16.73 1.37 7.90
C GLY A 85 -15.65 0.63 7.11
N LEU A 86 -15.70 0.67 5.78
CA LEU A 86 -14.70 0.07 4.92
C LEU A 86 -13.32 0.73 5.10
N LEU A 87 -13.26 2.07 5.04
CA LEU A 87 -12.03 2.82 5.26
C LEU A 87 -11.46 2.58 6.66
N ASN A 88 -12.33 2.48 7.66
CA ASN A 88 -11.93 2.19 9.04
C ASN A 88 -11.38 0.76 9.18
N ALA A 89 -11.93 -0.22 8.46
CA ALA A 89 -11.41 -1.58 8.43
C ALA A 89 -9.97 -1.65 7.89
N PHE A 90 -9.68 -0.96 6.78
CA PHE A 90 -8.32 -0.87 6.23
C PHE A 90 -7.34 -0.21 7.21
N ARG A 91 -7.75 0.89 7.85
CA ARG A 91 -6.91 1.60 8.85
C ARG A 91 -6.64 0.74 10.07
N PHE A 92 -7.69 0.14 10.61
CA PHE A 92 -7.58 -0.72 11.78
C PHE A 92 -6.68 -1.93 11.51
N PHE A 93 -6.85 -2.57 10.34
CA PHE A 93 -5.95 -3.64 9.90
C PHE A 93 -4.50 -3.18 9.88
N LYS A 94 -4.19 -2.08 9.15
CA LYS A 94 -2.84 -1.55 9.07
C LYS A 94 -2.28 -1.26 10.46
N LYS A 95 -3.00 -0.51 11.31
CA LYS A 95 -2.54 -0.14 12.65
C LYS A 95 -2.24 -1.36 13.52
N THR A 96 -3.13 -2.35 13.48
CA THR A 96 -2.96 -3.60 14.25
C THR A 96 -1.71 -4.37 13.80
N GLN A 97 -1.53 -4.53 12.49
CA GLN A 97 -0.40 -5.29 11.97
C GLN A 97 0.93 -4.53 12.15
N VAL A 98 0.96 -3.23 11.89
CA VAL A 98 2.15 -2.40 12.11
C VAL A 98 2.56 -2.37 13.59
N LEU A 99 1.59 -2.32 14.51
CA LEU A 99 1.89 -2.40 15.94
C LEU A 99 2.46 -3.78 16.34
N ALA A 100 1.95 -4.87 15.74
CA ALA A 100 2.50 -6.21 15.98
C ALA A 100 3.94 -6.32 15.48
N VAL A 101 4.25 -5.73 14.31
CA VAL A 101 5.62 -5.62 13.80
C VAL A 101 6.51 -4.82 14.75
N ALA A 102 6.05 -3.66 15.22
CA ALA A 102 6.80 -2.82 16.16
C ALA A 102 7.04 -3.53 17.51
N ALA A 103 6.05 -4.29 17.99
CA ALA A 103 6.24 -5.10 19.20
C ALA A 103 7.26 -6.23 18.99
N SER A 104 7.26 -6.86 17.83
CA SER A 104 8.24 -7.89 17.46
C SER A 104 9.65 -7.31 17.32
N ASP A 105 9.78 -6.12 16.75
CA ASP A 105 11.04 -5.38 16.61
C ASP A 105 11.66 -5.06 17.99
N VAL A 106 10.87 -4.43 18.86
CA VAL A 106 11.34 -3.96 20.18
C VAL A 106 11.54 -5.10 21.19
N LEU A 107 10.67 -6.12 21.20
CA LEU A 107 10.66 -7.16 22.24
C LEU A 107 11.33 -8.46 21.85
N ALA A 108 11.46 -8.72 20.54
CA ALA A 108 12.02 -9.98 20.04
C ALA A 108 13.31 -9.78 19.25
N ASP A 109 13.85 -8.55 19.21
CA ASP A 109 15.11 -8.19 18.52
C ASP A 109 15.13 -8.72 17.08
N ARG A 110 14.06 -8.45 16.35
CA ARG A 110 13.87 -9.00 15.00
C ARG A 110 14.82 -8.34 14.01
N PRO A 111 15.46 -9.09 13.09
CA PRO A 111 16.33 -8.50 12.08
C PRO A 111 15.60 -7.44 11.26
N LEU A 112 16.23 -6.28 11.02
CA LEU A 112 15.68 -5.13 10.32
C LEU A 112 15.03 -5.51 8.96
N MET A 113 15.68 -6.39 8.20
CA MET A 113 15.13 -6.85 6.91
C MET A 113 13.77 -7.56 7.08
N LYS A 114 13.59 -8.33 8.15
CA LYS A 114 12.32 -9.00 8.44
C LYS A 114 11.22 -8.02 8.88
N VAL A 115 11.60 -6.95 9.56
CA VAL A 115 10.69 -5.84 9.88
C VAL A 115 10.23 -5.16 8.58
N SER A 116 11.16 -4.82 7.69
CA SER A 116 10.87 -4.20 6.40
C SER A 116 10.02 -5.09 5.49
N ASP A 117 10.32 -6.41 5.42
CA ASP A 117 9.51 -7.39 4.69
C ASP A 117 8.05 -7.36 5.19
N SER A 118 7.86 -7.44 6.52
CA SER A 118 6.51 -7.47 7.12
C SER A 118 5.74 -6.18 6.85
N LEU A 119 6.38 -5.01 6.97
CA LEU A 119 5.76 -3.72 6.66
C LEU A 119 5.39 -3.62 5.17
N THR A 120 6.24 -4.15 4.29
CA THR A 120 5.98 -4.21 2.85
C THR A 120 4.78 -5.11 2.54
N PHE A 121 4.71 -6.31 3.13
CA PHE A 121 3.57 -7.22 2.92
C PHE A 121 2.24 -6.64 3.40
N ILE A 122 2.25 -5.88 4.51
CA ILE A 122 1.06 -5.15 4.97
C ILE A 122 0.59 -4.16 3.90
N ALA A 123 1.51 -3.38 3.33
CA ALA A 123 1.19 -2.41 2.28
C ALA A 123 0.67 -3.09 1.01
N GLU A 124 1.32 -4.16 0.56
CA GLU A 124 0.91 -4.93 -0.62
C GLU A 124 -0.49 -5.52 -0.48
N VAL A 125 -0.81 -6.10 0.68
CA VAL A 125 -2.14 -6.67 0.94
C VAL A 125 -3.22 -5.59 0.96
N VAL A 126 -2.92 -4.43 1.56
CA VAL A 126 -3.84 -3.29 1.55
C VAL A 126 -4.11 -2.82 0.12
N LEU A 127 -3.06 -2.65 -0.70
CA LEU A 127 -3.18 -2.23 -2.10
C LEU A 127 -4.00 -3.23 -2.93
N GLU A 128 -3.71 -4.52 -2.78
CA GLU A 128 -4.43 -5.58 -3.49
C GLU A 128 -5.91 -5.62 -3.15
N LYS A 129 -6.27 -5.59 -1.86
CA LYS A 129 -7.67 -5.62 -1.43
C LYS A 129 -8.41 -4.33 -1.79
N ALA A 130 -7.74 -3.18 -1.73
CA ALA A 130 -8.32 -1.91 -2.18
C ALA A 130 -8.60 -1.93 -3.69
N LEU A 131 -7.66 -2.44 -4.51
CA LEU A 131 -7.85 -2.60 -5.95
C LEU A 131 -9.02 -3.53 -6.27
N GLN A 132 -9.07 -4.71 -5.65
CA GLN A 132 -10.17 -5.68 -5.83
C GLN A 132 -11.53 -5.06 -5.50
N ARG A 133 -11.60 -4.33 -4.39
CA ARG A 133 -12.84 -3.68 -3.95
C ARG A 133 -13.29 -2.59 -4.92
N VAL A 134 -12.41 -1.66 -5.27
CA VAL A 134 -12.73 -0.53 -6.16
C VAL A 134 -13.08 -1.02 -7.57
N PHE A 135 -12.35 -2.02 -8.09
CA PHE A 135 -12.65 -2.63 -9.37
C PHE A 135 -14.05 -3.24 -9.39
N GLY A 136 -14.40 -4.06 -8.40
CA GLY A 136 -15.72 -4.68 -8.29
C GLY A 136 -16.87 -3.66 -8.20
N GLU A 137 -16.67 -2.54 -7.48
CA GLU A 137 -17.65 -1.46 -7.41
C GLU A 137 -17.88 -0.75 -8.76
N LEU A 138 -16.79 -0.54 -9.52
CA LEU A 138 -16.89 0.07 -10.85
C LEU A 138 -17.54 -0.87 -11.86
N VAL A 139 -17.17 -2.17 -11.82
CA VAL A 139 -17.79 -3.20 -12.67
C VAL A 139 -19.30 -3.32 -12.38
N LYS A 140 -19.67 -3.35 -11.11
CA LYS A 140 -21.10 -3.38 -10.72
C LYS A 140 -21.88 -2.19 -11.29
N LYS A 141 -21.23 -1.03 -11.42
CA LYS A 141 -21.88 0.21 -11.91
C LYS A 141 -21.83 0.36 -13.43
N HIS A 142 -20.73 -0.02 -14.07
CA HIS A 142 -20.45 0.30 -15.48
C HIS A 142 -20.25 -0.94 -16.36
N GLY A 143 -20.18 -2.14 -15.76
CA GLY A 143 -19.80 -3.37 -16.46
C GLY A 143 -18.30 -3.51 -16.64
N TYR A 144 -17.89 -4.65 -17.16
CA TYR A 144 -16.49 -4.96 -17.41
C TYR A 144 -15.92 -4.12 -18.56
N PRO A 145 -14.73 -3.55 -18.44
CA PRO A 145 -14.02 -2.97 -19.56
C PRO A 145 -13.50 -4.07 -20.50
N VAL A 146 -13.00 -3.66 -21.66
CA VAL A 146 -12.40 -4.53 -22.68
C VAL A 146 -10.91 -4.27 -22.70
N ASN A 147 -10.09 -5.31 -22.90
CA ASN A 147 -8.65 -5.17 -23.05
C ASN A 147 -8.26 -4.74 -24.48
N ALA A 148 -6.98 -4.45 -24.69
CA ALA A 148 -6.44 -4.05 -26.01
C ALA A 148 -6.61 -5.11 -27.12
N GLN A 149 -6.93 -6.36 -26.76
CA GLN A 149 -7.23 -7.45 -27.69
C GLN A 149 -8.72 -7.57 -28.03
N GLY A 150 -9.58 -6.69 -27.46
CA GLY A 150 -11.02 -6.71 -27.66
C GLY A 150 -11.76 -7.73 -26.78
N GLU A 151 -11.11 -8.28 -25.76
CA GLU A 151 -11.70 -9.26 -24.86
C GLU A 151 -12.19 -8.60 -23.56
N PRO A 152 -13.34 -9.00 -23.01
CA PRO A 152 -13.76 -8.54 -21.70
C PRO A 152 -12.75 -8.92 -20.63
N VAL A 153 -12.39 -7.98 -19.77
CA VAL A 153 -11.57 -8.29 -18.58
C VAL A 153 -12.43 -9.03 -17.53
N SER A 154 -11.77 -9.61 -16.52
CA SER A 154 -12.42 -10.33 -15.42
C SER A 154 -11.86 -9.85 -14.08
N GLU A 155 -12.39 -10.33 -12.96
CA GLU A 155 -11.83 -10.02 -11.65
C GLU A 155 -10.39 -10.53 -11.49
N ALA A 156 -10.07 -11.69 -12.06
CA ALA A 156 -8.73 -12.28 -12.04
C ALA A 156 -7.76 -11.59 -13.02
N HIS A 157 -8.30 -11.06 -14.11
CA HIS A 157 -7.56 -10.38 -15.18
C HIS A 157 -8.20 -9.04 -15.46
N ASN A 158 -8.00 -8.10 -14.51
CA ASN A 158 -8.69 -6.82 -14.49
C ASN A 158 -8.07 -5.75 -15.41
N GLY A 159 -7.02 -6.08 -16.13
CA GLY A 159 -6.33 -5.18 -17.05
C GLY A 159 -5.64 -4.00 -16.38
N PHE A 160 -5.37 -4.04 -15.07
CA PHE A 160 -4.77 -2.95 -14.29
C PHE A 160 -3.69 -3.48 -13.36
N ALA A 161 -2.61 -2.73 -13.18
CA ALA A 161 -1.56 -3.08 -12.23
C ALA A 161 -1.06 -1.87 -11.45
N ILE A 162 -0.69 -2.11 -10.20
CA ILE A 162 -0.03 -1.17 -9.31
C ILE A 162 1.45 -1.50 -9.27
N ILE A 163 2.27 -0.52 -9.63
CA ILE A 163 3.73 -0.61 -9.59
C ILE A 163 4.22 0.18 -8.38
N GLY A 164 4.97 -0.47 -7.51
CA GLY A 164 5.65 0.15 -6.38
C GLY A 164 7.07 0.53 -6.77
N TYR A 165 7.44 1.74 -6.44
CA TYR A 165 8.79 2.29 -6.59
C TYR A 165 9.44 2.48 -5.22
N GLY A 166 10.62 3.04 -5.17
CA GLY A 166 11.30 3.44 -3.95
C GLY A 166 11.41 2.32 -2.90
N LYS A 167 11.01 2.61 -1.67
CA LYS A 167 11.07 1.65 -0.56
C LYS A 167 10.09 0.49 -0.72
N LEU A 168 8.90 0.73 -1.27
CA LEU A 168 7.91 -0.32 -1.51
C LEU A 168 8.42 -1.31 -2.58
N GLY A 169 8.93 -0.79 -3.68
CA GLY A 169 9.50 -1.62 -4.75
C GLY A 169 10.71 -2.43 -4.30
N GLY A 170 11.58 -1.83 -3.47
CA GLY A 170 12.80 -2.44 -2.95
C GLY A 170 12.63 -3.35 -1.72
N LEU A 171 11.41 -3.56 -1.20
CA LEU A 171 11.16 -4.29 0.05
C LEU A 171 11.83 -3.65 1.28
N GLU A 172 11.90 -2.31 1.30
CA GLU A 172 12.62 -1.55 2.33
C GLU A 172 11.70 -0.59 3.10
N MET A 173 10.42 -0.98 3.28
CA MET A 173 9.45 -0.17 4.00
C MET A 173 9.84 0.04 5.46
N SER A 174 9.59 1.25 5.95
CA SER A 174 9.69 1.63 7.36
C SER A 174 8.32 2.05 7.91
N TYR A 175 8.22 2.30 9.22
CA TYR A 175 6.95 2.63 9.89
C TYR A 175 6.25 3.89 9.35
N SER A 176 7.03 4.88 8.89
CA SER A 176 6.53 6.16 8.38
C SER A 176 6.69 6.32 6.87
N SER A 177 6.98 5.24 6.14
CA SER A 177 7.15 5.31 4.69
C SER A 177 5.81 5.63 4.00
N ASP A 178 5.86 6.57 3.07
CA ASP A 178 4.88 6.75 2.01
C ASP A 178 4.99 5.64 0.96
N LEU A 179 4.03 5.58 0.06
CA LEU A 179 4.01 4.65 -1.05
C LEU A 179 4.26 5.40 -2.36
N ASP A 180 5.41 5.16 -2.98
CA ASP A 180 5.70 5.62 -4.33
C ASP A 180 5.00 4.69 -5.33
N LEU A 181 3.94 5.16 -5.99
CA LEU A 181 3.09 4.34 -6.87
C LEU A 181 3.00 4.88 -8.29
N VAL A 182 2.94 3.95 -9.23
CA VAL A 182 2.56 4.20 -10.63
C VAL A 182 1.48 3.20 -11.01
N PHE A 183 0.42 3.68 -11.67
CA PHE A 183 -0.68 2.86 -12.15
C PHE A 183 -0.56 2.67 -13.67
N ILE A 184 -0.63 1.42 -14.10
CA ILE A 184 -0.61 1.05 -15.53
C ILE A 184 -1.78 0.14 -15.86
N HIS A 185 -2.23 0.16 -17.13
CA HIS A 185 -3.34 -0.66 -17.59
C HIS A 185 -3.15 -1.16 -19.03
N ASP A 186 -3.92 -2.18 -19.38
CA ASP A 186 -4.05 -2.74 -20.72
C ASP A 186 -5.52 -2.73 -21.17
N ILE A 187 -6.31 -1.80 -20.65
CA ILE A 187 -7.70 -1.57 -21.02
C ILE A 187 -7.72 -0.76 -22.30
N ASP A 188 -8.52 -1.17 -23.27
CA ASP A 188 -8.75 -0.40 -24.49
C ASP A 188 -9.41 0.95 -24.16
N GLU A 189 -8.71 2.03 -24.45
CA GLU A 189 -9.09 3.39 -24.06
C GLU A 189 -10.36 3.87 -24.77
N GLU A 190 -10.59 3.42 -26.01
CA GLU A 190 -11.72 3.82 -26.87
C GLU A 190 -12.97 2.94 -26.66
N ALA A 191 -12.78 1.65 -26.36
CA ALA A 191 -13.86 0.71 -26.17
C ALA A 191 -14.76 1.07 -24.99
N MET A 192 -16.07 0.81 -25.14
CA MET A 192 -17.05 1.03 -24.08
C MET A 192 -17.12 -0.19 -23.15
N THR A 193 -17.35 0.05 -21.85
CA THR A 193 -17.59 -1.03 -20.88
C THR A 193 -18.93 -1.75 -21.16
N LEU A 194 -19.02 -3.02 -20.76
CA LEU A 194 -20.13 -3.91 -21.07
C LEU A 194 -21.20 -3.91 -19.94
N GLY A 195 -21.85 -2.77 -19.69
CA GLY A 195 -22.85 -2.65 -18.65
C GLY A 195 -23.99 -1.70 -19.00
N GLU A 196 -24.94 -1.55 -18.08
CA GLU A 196 -26.12 -0.67 -18.29
C GLU A 196 -25.77 0.81 -18.41
N LYS A 197 -24.67 1.23 -17.76
CA LYS A 197 -24.17 2.63 -17.78
C LYS A 197 -22.73 2.64 -18.31
N PRO A 198 -22.56 2.37 -19.64
CA PRO A 198 -21.24 2.20 -20.21
C PRO A 198 -20.43 3.50 -20.17
N ILE A 199 -19.13 3.36 -20.02
CA ILE A 199 -18.15 4.44 -20.11
C ILE A 199 -16.96 3.95 -20.95
N SER A 200 -16.17 4.88 -21.53
CA SER A 200 -14.96 4.47 -22.25
C SER A 200 -13.93 3.87 -21.28
N GLY A 201 -13.08 2.97 -21.80
CA GLY A 201 -12.03 2.34 -21.01
C GLY A 201 -11.08 3.34 -20.38
N MET A 202 -10.73 4.43 -21.07
CA MET A 202 -9.96 5.54 -20.49
C MET A 202 -10.64 6.11 -19.24
N LYS A 203 -11.95 6.37 -19.30
CA LYS A 203 -12.72 6.86 -18.14
C LYS A 203 -12.81 5.82 -17.03
N PHE A 204 -12.89 4.53 -17.37
CA PHE A 204 -12.91 3.45 -16.40
C PHE A 204 -11.58 3.39 -15.66
N ALA A 205 -10.43 3.35 -16.36
CA ALA A 205 -9.09 3.32 -15.77
C ALA A 205 -8.82 4.55 -14.91
N ALA A 206 -9.20 5.75 -15.38
CA ALA A 206 -9.04 6.99 -14.62
C ALA A 206 -9.88 6.99 -13.32
N ARG A 207 -11.14 6.52 -13.37
CA ARG A 207 -12.00 6.40 -12.18
C ARG A 207 -11.49 5.37 -11.21
N LEU A 208 -10.95 4.25 -11.71
CA LEU A 208 -10.33 3.21 -10.89
C LEU A 208 -9.15 3.79 -10.11
N ALA A 209 -8.23 4.46 -10.79
CA ALA A 209 -7.08 5.13 -10.18
C ALA A 209 -7.51 6.19 -9.16
N GLN A 210 -8.44 7.09 -9.53
CA GLN A 210 -8.92 8.15 -8.64
C GLN A 210 -9.60 7.59 -7.39
N LYS A 211 -10.46 6.58 -7.54
CA LYS A 211 -11.17 5.99 -6.42
C LYS A 211 -10.21 5.22 -5.50
N LEU A 212 -9.23 4.52 -6.08
CA LEU A 212 -8.17 3.85 -5.33
C LEU A 212 -7.36 4.84 -4.50
N MET A 213 -6.95 5.97 -5.10
CA MET A 213 -6.28 7.06 -4.39
C MET A 213 -7.12 7.57 -3.23
N ASN A 214 -8.40 7.83 -3.46
CA ASN A 214 -9.31 8.30 -2.41
C ASN A 214 -9.39 7.30 -1.24
N TYR A 215 -9.49 6.00 -1.52
CA TYR A 215 -9.52 4.96 -0.47
C TYR A 215 -8.27 4.99 0.42
N LEU A 216 -7.11 5.22 -0.17
CA LEU A 216 -5.83 5.16 0.53
C LEU A 216 -5.48 6.45 1.26
N THR A 217 -5.85 7.62 0.68
CA THR A 217 -5.39 8.93 1.17
C THR A 217 -6.44 9.72 1.94
N THR A 218 -7.73 9.33 1.91
CA THR A 218 -8.78 10.06 2.62
C THR A 218 -8.48 10.18 4.11
N GLN A 219 -8.39 11.43 4.57
CA GLN A 219 -8.17 11.77 5.96
C GLN A 219 -9.49 11.70 6.74
N THR A 220 -9.53 10.94 7.81
CA THR A 220 -10.64 10.92 8.77
C THR A 220 -10.13 11.21 10.18
N ARG A 221 -10.99 11.10 11.21
CA ARG A 221 -10.58 11.22 12.61
C ARG A 221 -9.47 10.24 12.98
N ASP A 222 -9.48 9.05 12.36
CA ASP A 222 -8.54 7.97 12.62
C ASP A 222 -7.28 8.00 11.73
N GLY A 223 -7.08 9.09 10.99
CA GLY A 223 -5.97 9.27 10.07
C GLY A 223 -6.28 8.78 8.65
N ARG A 224 -5.26 8.58 7.85
CA ARG A 224 -5.30 8.00 6.49
C ARG A 224 -4.71 6.59 6.48
N VAL A 225 -5.01 5.80 5.45
CA VAL A 225 -4.42 4.46 5.30
C VAL A 225 -2.93 4.59 4.98
N TYR A 226 -2.59 5.29 3.87
CA TYR A 226 -1.22 5.60 3.48
C TYR A 226 -1.12 7.01 2.88
N GLU A 227 0.06 7.62 2.99
CA GLU A 227 0.48 8.70 2.12
C GLU A 227 0.95 8.10 0.80
N ILE A 228 0.61 8.73 -0.33
CA ILE A 228 0.95 8.22 -1.65
C ILE A 228 1.66 9.30 -2.44
N ASP A 229 2.80 8.95 -2.99
CA ASP A 229 3.53 9.74 -3.95
C ASP A 229 3.41 9.14 -5.36
N MET A 230 2.93 9.95 -6.29
CA MET A 230 2.80 9.56 -7.70
C MET A 230 3.72 10.37 -8.61
N ARG A 231 4.72 11.07 -8.08
CA ARG A 231 5.61 11.93 -8.87
C ARG A 231 6.48 11.15 -9.86
N LEU A 232 6.70 9.85 -9.63
CA LEU A 232 7.47 8.96 -10.50
C LEU A 232 6.67 8.43 -11.71
N ARG A 233 5.40 8.84 -11.87
CA ARG A 233 4.63 8.49 -13.08
C ARG A 233 5.14 9.26 -14.30
N PRO A 234 4.92 8.75 -15.53
CA PRO A 234 5.28 9.44 -16.76
C PRO A 234 4.83 10.90 -16.78
N SER A 235 5.75 11.81 -17.07
CA SER A 235 5.57 13.28 -17.04
C SER A 235 5.28 13.84 -15.64
N GLY A 236 5.52 13.11 -14.57
CA GLY A 236 5.39 13.58 -13.20
C GLY A 236 3.99 14.12 -12.87
N GLN A 237 3.91 15.26 -12.18
CA GLN A 237 2.63 15.85 -11.79
C GLN A 237 1.77 16.33 -12.97
N ALA A 238 2.36 16.65 -14.10
CA ALA A 238 1.63 17.04 -15.32
C ALA A 238 1.03 15.85 -16.07
N GLY A 239 1.50 14.63 -15.79
CA GLY A 239 1.03 13.41 -16.45
C GLY A 239 -0.30 12.90 -15.90
N MET A 240 -0.92 12.00 -16.67
CA MET A 240 -2.13 11.29 -16.25
C MET A 240 -1.86 10.43 -15.01
N MET A 241 -2.88 10.24 -14.18
CA MET A 241 -2.79 9.41 -12.97
C MET A 241 -2.56 7.93 -13.28
N VAL A 242 -3.04 7.48 -14.42
CA VAL A 242 -2.85 6.12 -14.93
C VAL A 242 -2.49 6.18 -16.41
N VAL A 243 -1.65 5.28 -16.88
CA VAL A 243 -1.19 5.22 -18.27
C VAL A 243 -1.33 3.80 -18.81
N SER A 244 -1.57 3.65 -20.13
CA SER A 244 -1.53 2.33 -20.75
C SER A 244 -0.10 1.76 -20.76
N THR A 245 0.03 0.44 -20.76
CA THR A 245 1.33 -0.25 -20.84
C THR A 245 2.12 0.21 -22.05
N HIS A 246 1.45 0.43 -23.17
CA HIS A 246 2.08 0.94 -24.40
C HIS A 246 2.60 2.38 -24.25
N ALA A 247 1.79 3.27 -23.66
CA ALA A 247 2.22 4.66 -23.42
C ALA A 247 3.37 4.72 -22.40
N PHE A 248 3.35 3.86 -21.37
CA PHE A 248 4.42 3.72 -20.41
C PHE A 248 5.73 3.29 -21.11
N GLU A 249 5.67 2.26 -21.97
CA GLU A 249 6.82 1.77 -22.74
C GLU A 249 7.43 2.87 -23.63
N LEU A 250 6.60 3.53 -24.45
CA LEU A 250 7.06 4.62 -25.32
C LEU A 250 7.70 5.76 -24.52
N TYR A 251 7.11 6.10 -23.38
CA TYR A 251 7.69 7.12 -22.52
C TYR A 251 9.06 6.72 -22.00
N GLN A 252 9.18 5.53 -21.45
CA GLN A 252 10.44 5.03 -20.87
C GLN A 252 11.54 4.85 -21.91
N MET A 253 11.19 4.45 -23.14
CA MET A 253 12.16 4.25 -24.22
C MET A 253 12.66 5.56 -24.84
N HIS A 254 11.84 6.62 -24.89
CA HIS A 254 12.12 7.79 -25.73
C HIS A 254 12.10 9.14 -25.02
N LYS A 255 11.48 9.24 -23.85
CA LYS A 255 11.23 10.53 -23.17
C LYS A 255 11.73 10.59 -21.73
N ALA A 256 11.86 9.44 -21.08
CA ALA A 256 12.25 9.39 -19.67
C ALA A 256 13.69 9.85 -19.46
N TRP A 257 13.90 10.58 -18.39
CA TRP A 257 15.23 11.02 -17.98
C TRP A 257 16.01 9.88 -17.30
N ALA A 258 17.34 10.01 -17.27
CA ALA A 258 18.19 8.99 -16.67
C ALA A 258 17.86 8.70 -15.19
N TRP A 259 17.44 9.71 -14.42
CA TRP A 259 17.00 9.52 -13.03
C TRP A 259 15.69 8.71 -12.91
N GLU A 260 14.79 8.79 -13.89
CA GLU A 260 13.57 7.95 -13.94
C GLU A 260 13.94 6.49 -14.21
N HIS A 261 14.93 6.25 -15.06
CA HIS A 261 15.50 4.92 -15.27
C HIS A 261 16.18 4.37 -14.01
N GLN A 262 16.84 5.23 -13.21
CA GLN A 262 17.39 4.82 -11.91
C GLN A 262 16.27 4.41 -10.94
N ALA A 263 15.15 5.14 -10.94
CA ALA A 263 14.00 4.78 -10.12
C ALA A 263 13.41 3.40 -10.51
N LEU A 264 13.46 3.03 -11.82
CA LEU A 264 13.02 1.71 -12.29
C LEU A 264 13.87 0.55 -11.73
N VAL A 265 15.11 0.77 -11.31
CA VAL A 265 15.95 -0.29 -10.70
C VAL A 265 15.26 -0.90 -9.50
N ARG A 266 14.56 -0.08 -8.71
CA ARG A 266 13.84 -0.49 -7.49
C ARG A 266 12.33 -0.66 -7.73
N ALA A 267 11.85 -0.51 -8.97
CA ALA A 267 10.45 -0.66 -9.28
C ALA A 267 10.07 -2.14 -9.36
N ARG A 268 8.88 -2.47 -8.85
CA ARG A 268 8.33 -3.81 -8.83
C ARG A 268 6.80 -3.78 -9.01
N ALA A 269 6.27 -4.72 -9.78
CA ALA A 269 4.84 -4.93 -9.84
C ALA A 269 4.34 -5.48 -8.49
N ILE A 270 3.37 -4.81 -7.88
CA ILE A 270 2.87 -5.11 -6.53
C ILE A 270 1.66 -6.03 -6.58
N CYS A 271 0.63 -5.60 -7.30
CA CYS A 271 -0.61 -6.35 -7.45
C CYS A 271 -1.37 -5.90 -8.71
N GLY A 272 -2.35 -6.70 -9.13
CA GLY A 272 -3.19 -6.45 -10.30
C GLY A 272 -3.20 -7.61 -11.29
N ASP A 273 -3.44 -7.31 -12.55
CA ASP A 273 -3.45 -8.31 -13.64
C ASP A 273 -2.03 -8.85 -13.91
N SER A 274 -1.87 -10.16 -13.83
CA SER A 274 -0.58 -10.83 -14.04
C SER A 274 0.01 -10.57 -15.42
N ARG A 275 -0.81 -10.38 -16.45
CA ARG A 275 -0.37 -10.07 -17.83
C ARG A 275 0.23 -8.67 -17.89
N VAL A 276 -0.43 -7.68 -17.29
CA VAL A 276 0.04 -6.30 -17.19
C VAL A 276 1.33 -6.24 -16.37
N MET A 277 1.39 -6.97 -15.24
CA MET A 277 2.58 -7.08 -14.40
C MET A 277 3.76 -7.70 -15.15
N THR A 278 3.53 -8.78 -15.89
CA THR A 278 4.56 -9.43 -16.72
C THR A 278 5.06 -8.49 -17.82
N ARG A 279 4.15 -7.74 -18.48
CA ARG A 279 4.53 -6.76 -19.49
C ARG A 279 5.37 -5.63 -18.90
N PHE A 280 5.00 -5.12 -17.73
CA PHE A 280 5.83 -4.16 -17.00
C PHE A 280 7.25 -4.68 -16.74
N ASP A 281 7.38 -5.91 -16.26
CA ASP A 281 8.70 -6.52 -16.00
C ASP A 281 9.55 -6.67 -17.26
N GLN A 282 8.93 -6.95 -18.41
CA GLN A 282 9.59 -6.98 -19.71
C GLN A 282 10.11 -5.59 -20.10
N ILE A 283 9.22 -4.57 -20.08
CA ILE A 283 9.59 -3.18 -20.39
C ILE A 283 10.72 -2.71 -19.47
N ARG A 284 10.60 -2.98 -18.16
CA ARG A 284 11.63 -2.63 -17.18
C ARG A 284 12.99 -3.24 -17.53
N LYS A 285 13.04 -4.53 -17.90
CA LYS A 285 14.28 -5.21 -18.32
C LYS A 285 14.86 -4.58 -19.57
N GLU A 286 14.05 -4.33 -20.58
CA GLU A 286 14.47 -3.71 -21.84
C GLU A 286 15.06 -2.32 -21.60
N VAL A 287 14.38 -1.46 -20.84
CA VAL A 287 14.83 -0.11 -20.50
C VAL A 287 16.15 -0.13 -19.73
N LEU A 288 16.30 -1.03 -18.75
CA LEU A 288 17.53 -1.13 -17.95
C LEU A 288 18.73 -1.68 -18.76
N CYS A 289 18.48 -2.36 -19.89
CA CYS A 289 19.50 -2.85 -20.81
C CYS A 289 19.86 -1.84 -21.91
N LEU A 290 19.18 -0.68 -22.02
CA LEU A 290 19.50 0.34 -23.01
C LEU A 290 20.95 0.83 -22.85
N PRO A 291 21.71 1.03 -23.96
CA PRO A 291 23.02 1.67 -23.89
C PRO A 291 22.89 3.07 -23.31
N ARG A 292 23.62 3.36 -22.25
CA ARG A 292 23.64 4.68 -21.62
C ARG A 292 24.85 5.46 -22.12
N ASP A 293 24.63 6.70 -22.52
CA ASP A 293 25.72 7.61 -22.84
C ASP A 293 26.52 7.90 -21.56
N LYS A 294 27.85 7.69 -21.61
CA LYS A 294 28.73 7.79 -20.43
C LYS A 294 28.73 9.19 -19.79
N ASP A 295 28.32 10.21 -20.52
CA ASP A 295 28.29 11.59 -20.07
C ASP A 295 27.00 11.95 -19.25
N SER A 296 25.91 11.23 -19.44
CA SER A 296 24.65 11.47 -18.71
C SER A 296 24.68 10.98 -17.25
N VAL A 297 25.59 10.06 -16.92
CA VAL A 297 25.67 9.43 -15.56
C VAL A 297 26.37 10.34 -14.54
N ARG A 298 27.18 11.31 -14.98
CA ARG A 298 28.01 12.12 -14.06
C ARG A 298 27.29 13.23 -13.32
N ILE A 299 26.12 13.66 -13.78
CA ILE A 299 25.41 14.84 -13.23
C ILE A 299 24.40 14.46 -12.13
N GLU A 300 23.96 13.21 -12.05
CA GLU A 300 22.79 12.84 -11.23
C GLU A 300 23.10 12.26 -9.85
N VAL A 301 24.33 11.91 -9.54
CA VAL A 301 24.72 11.41 -8.19
C VAL A 301 24.54 12.46 -7.12
N SER A 302 24.64 13.76 -7.46
CA SER A 302 24.46 14.86 -6.49
C SER A 302 23.00 15.14 -6.15
N THR A 303 22.05 14.81 -7.01
CA THR A 303 20.63 15.08 -6.80
C THR A 303 19.95 13.96 -5.98
N CYS A 304 20.49 12.74 -6.02
CA CYS A 304 19.96 11.61 -5.26
C CYS A 304 20.27 11.70 -3.75
N LEU A 305 21.30 12.45 -3.37
CA LEU A 305 21.73 12.65 -1.96
C LEU A 305 20.91 13.73 -1.23
N LEU A 306 20.12 14.53 -1.94
CA LEU A 306 19.29 15.60 -1.33
C LEU A 306 17.95 15.09 -0.78
N TYR A 307 17.60 13.82 -0.96
CA TYR A 307 16.32 13.24 -0.52
C TYR A 307 16.41 12.42 0.77
N THR A 308 17.56 12.37 1.44
CA THR A 308 17.75 11.61 2.69
C THR A 308 17.92 12.47 3.94
N SER A 309 17.66 13.77 3.85
CA SER A 309 17.65 14.64 5.03
C SER A 309 16.33 15.39 5.11
N ASP A 310 15.33 14.75 5.80
CA ASP A 310 14.45 15.38 6.80
C ASP A 310 13.71 14.30 7.57
#